data_c0dfdf7974c163969edefdffdf72fe05
#
_entry.id   c0dfdf7974c163969edefdffdf72fe05
#
_cell.length_a   1.000
_cell.length_b   1.000
_cell.length_c   1.000
_cell.angle_alpha   90.00
_cell.angle_beta   90.00
_cell.angle_gamma   90.00
#
_symmetry.space_group_name_H-M   'P 1'
#
loop_
_entity.id
_entity.type
_entity.pdbx_description
1 polymer ?
#
loop_
_entity_poly.entity_id
_entity_poly.type
_entity_poly.pdbx_seq_one_letter_code
_entity_poly.pdbx_strand_id
1 'polypeptide(L)'
;MLRDKDLQSIQEVRDYLEQAKTAQEIVAKMTQEEIDKIVESMANAGREAAERLAAMAVEETGFGNVPDKIAKNLFAANDVYNSIKDVKTVGIINRDEENKVWEVAQPVGIVAGIVPSTNPTSTVIFKSLISVKARNAIIFSPHPGAAKATAEAAKIMQEAAERAGAPKGLISCITQPTLAATNELMKHKLTDVILATGGPGMVKAAYSSGKPAYGVGPGNVPVYIHESADAAKAVELIIESKTFDYGTICASEQALIVDESIKEKVVAELKQQGAYFLNEDEKRKVASIIMVNGALNAKIVGKAPQVIAEMAGIEVPADAKVLVAEETGVGKEYPFSIEKLSPTLAFYTVKGMEEASVIAQQMLDLGGLGHTVGIHAQDEKVIEAYTINKPAGRIIVNAGTTFGAIGATVNVMPSLTLGCGAMGNNVTSDNVSVYQLFNIKRVAFGVREMPKKDEGAQQEPALTK
;
A
#
# COMPACT_ATOMS: atom_id res chain seq x y z
N MET A 1 -35.91 -17.37 5.53
CA MET A 1 -35.01 -16.23 5.27
C MET A 1 -34.33 -15.92 6.60
N LEU A 2 -32.98 -15.89 6.63
CA LEU A 2 -32.19 -15.51 7.82
C LEU A 2 -32.52 -14.05 8.20
N ARG A 3 -32.74 -13.78 9.49
CA ARG A 3 -33.04 -12.41 9.96
C ARG A 3 -31.82 -11.71 10.54
N ASP A 4 -30.85 -12.49 11.01
CA ASP A 4 -29.60 -11.98 11.57
C ASP A 4 -28.67 -11.50 10.47
N LYS A 5 -28.18 -10.26 10.59
CA LYS A 5 -27.35 -9.62 9.57
C LYS A 5 -25.97 -10.28 9.42
N ASP A 6 -25.37 -10.71 10.53
CA ASP A 6 -24.08 -11.37 10.49
C ASP A 6 -24.18 -12.74 9.83
N LEU A 7 -25.25 -13.52 10.14
CA LEU A 7 -25.49 -14.79 9.49
C LEU A 7 -25.77 -14.68 7.99
N GLN A 8 -26.50 -13.61 7.57
CA GLN A 8 -26.70 -13.32 6.14
C GLN A 8 -25.37 -13.03 5.44
N SER A 9 -24.56 -12.17 6.04
CA SER A 9 -23.25 -11.77 5.50
C SER A 9 -22.26 -12.94 5.46
N ILE A 10 -22.24 -13.80 6.47
CA ILE A 10 -21.44 -15.04 6.48
C ILE A 10 -21.91 -15.98 5.35
N GLN A 11 -23.21 -16.14 5.16
CA GLN A 11 -23.74 -17.01 4.08
C GLN A 11 -23.35 -16.45 2.71
N GLU A 12 -23.44 -15.14 2.51
CA GLU A 12 -22.99 -14.48 1.27
C GLU A 12 -21.52 -14.79 0.98
N VAL A 13 -20.64 -14.71 1.98
CA VAL A 13 -19.21 -15.05 1.85
C VAL A 13 -19.03 -16.51 1.40
N ARG A 14 -19.75 -17.45 2.00
CA ARG A 14 -19.65 -18.87 1.66
C ARG A 14 -20.11 -19.15 0.24
N ASP A 15 -21.21 -18.52 -0.18
CA ASP A 15 -21.74 -18.64 -1.54
C ASP A 15 -20.74 -18.10 -2.57
N TYR A 16 -20.11 -16.94 -2.28
CA TYR A 16 -19.04 -16.39 -3.13
C TYR A 16 -17.79 -17.28 -3.19
N LEU A 17 -17.40 -17.90 -2.08
CA LEU A 17 -16.25 -18.79 -2.04
C LEU A 17 -16.46 -20.05 -2.90
N GLU A 18 -17.65 -20.64 -2.89
CA GLU A 18 -17.97 -21.80 -3.74
C GLU A 18 -18.02 -21.40 -5.23
N GLN A 19 -18.56 -20.23 -5.56
CA GLN A 19 -18.54 -19.69 -6.93
C GLN A 19 -17.10 -19.39 -7.37
N ALA A 20 -16.30 -18.75 -6.53
CA ALA A 20 -14.92 -18.41 -6.79
C ALA A 20 -14.05 -19.67 -7.01
N LYS A 21 -14.29 -20.75 -6.26
CA LYS A 21 -13.61 -22.03 -6.46
C LYS A 21 -13.87 -22.57 -7.87
N THR A 22 -15.12 -22.62 -8.27
CA THR A 22 -15.49 -23.10 -9.61
C THR A 22 -14.87 -22.23 -10.72
N ALA A 23 -14.93 -20.89 -10.54
CA ALA A 23 -14.36 -19.94 -11.49
C ALA A 23 -12.83 -20.07 -11.57
N GLN A 24 -12.16 -20.20 -10.43
CA GLN A 24 -10.72 -20.34 -10.36
C GLN A 24 -10.21 -21.63 -11.02
N GLU A 25 -10.91 -22.75 -10.86
CA GLU A 25 -10.57 -24.02 -11.53
C GLU A 25 -10.65 -23.92 -13.05
N ILE A 26 -11.52 -23.05 -13.59
CA ILE A 26 -11.61 -22.76 -15.02
C ILE A 26 -10.46 -21.89 -15.47
N VAL A 27 -10.22 -20.73 -14.83
CA VAL A 27 -9.16 -19.80 -15.25
C VAL A 27 -7.75 -20.37 -15.03
N ALA A 28 -7.59 -21.30 -14.09
CA ALA A 28 -6.33 -22.02 -13.90
C ALA A 28 -5.86 -22.82 -15.14
N LYS A 29 -6.80 -23.18 -16.02
CA LYS A 29 -6.54 -23.95 -17.26
C LYS A 29 -6.44 -23.08 -18.51
N MET A 30 -6.73 -21.79 -18.41
CA MET A 30 -6.67 -20.85 -19.53
C MET A 30 -5.24 -20.60 -19.98
N THR A 31 -5.10 -20.30 -21.26
CA THR A 31 -3.83 -19.90 -21.89
C THR A 31 -3.41 -18.50 -21.45
N GLN A 32 -2.15 -18.14 -21.70
CA GLN A 32 -1.66 -16.78 -21.43
C GLN A 32 -2.46 -15.74 -22.22
N GLU A 33 -2.76 -16.00 -23.48
CA GLU A 33 -3.51 -15.09 -24.36
C GLU A 33 -4.94 -14.84 -23.88
N GLU A 34 -5.63 -15.89 -23.40
CA GLU A 34 -6.98 -15.74 -22.82
C GLU A 34 -6.95 -14.88 -21.55
N ILE A 35 -5.99 -15.11 -20.67
CA ILE A 35 -5.82 -14.32 -19.44
C ILE A 35 -5.45 -12.87 -19.77
N ASP A 36 -4.54 -12.65 -20.70
CA ASP A 36 -4.10 -11.30 -21.08
C ASP A 36 -5.25 -10.48 -21.68
N LYS A 37 -6.10 -11.11 -22.51
CA LYS A 37 -7.31 -10.49 -23.06
C LYS A 37 -8.32 -10.11 -21.96
N ILE A 38 -8.49 -10.97 -20.95
CA ILE A 38 -9.37 -10.68 -19.81
C ILE A 38 -8.84 -9.48 -19.03
N VAL A 39 -7.54 -9.47 -18.69
CA VAL A 39 -6.90 -8.40 -17.92
C VAL A 39 -6.92 -7.07 -18.68
N GLU A 40 -6.72 -7.09 -20.00
CA GLU A 40 -6.84 -5.90 -20.85
C GLU A 40 -8.27 -5.33 -20.84
N SER A 41 -9.28 -6.17 -20.98
CA SER A 41 -10.69 -5.78 -20.90
C SER A 41 -11.01 -5.11 -19.56
N MET A 42 -10.50 -5.67 -18.46
CA MET A 42 -10.67 -5.12 -17.11
C MET A 42 -9.97 -3.76 -16.97
N ALA A 43 -8.75 -3.62 -17.48
CA ALA A 43 -8.01 -2.35 -17.45
C ALA A 43 -8.74 -1.26 -18.23
N ASN A 44 -9.28 -1.58 -19.42
CA ASN A 44 -10.08 -0.67 -20.23
C ASN A 44 -11.34 -0.22 -19.48
N ALA A 45 -12.08 -1.14 -18.89
CA ALA A 45 -13.27 -0.82 -18.10
C ALA A 45 -12.94 0.03 -16.86
N GLY A 46 -11.77 -0.20 -16.23
CA GLY A 46 -11.26 0.64 -15.13
C GLY A 46 -11.01 2.08 -15.56
N ARG A 47 -10.43 2.29 -16.76
CA ARG A 47 -10.21 3.62 -17.36
C ARG A 47 -11.53 4.34 -17.65
N GLU A 48 -12.44 3.65 -18.31
CA GLU A 48 -13.76 4.21 -18.67
C GLU A 48 -14.59 4.59 -17.44
N ALA A 49 -14.48 3.84 -16.36
CA ALA A 49 -15.22 4.09 -15.12
C ALA A 49 -14.49 5.02 -14.13
N ALA A 50 -13.26 5.47 -14.42
CA ALA A 50 -12.41 6.15 -13.45
C ALA A 50 -13.06 7.38 -12.82
N GLU A 51 -13.70 8.23 -13.62
CA GLU A 51 -14.36 9.45 -13.16
C GLU A 51 -15.59 9.14 -12.29
N ARG A 52 -16.48 8.26 -12.77
CA ARG A 52 -17.68 7.87 -12.05
C ARG A 52 -17.37 7.21 -10.71
N LEU A 53 -16.40 6.30 -10.69
CA LEU A 53 -15.95 5.63 -9.46
C LEU A 53 -15.30 6.60 -8.48
N ALA A 54 -14.55 7.60 -8.95
CA ALA A 54 -13.96 8.63 -8.11
C ALA A 54 -15.04 9.48 -7.42
N ALA A 55 -16.04 9.94 -8.19
CA ALA A 55 -17.17 10.70 -7.64
C ALA A 55 -17.93 9.90 -6.57
N MET A 56 -18.25 8.63 -6.85
CA MET A 56 -18.91 7.74 -5.89
C MET A 56 -18.10 7.55 -4.60
N ALA A 57 -16.77 7.39 -4.73
CA ALA A 57 -15.90 7.20 -3.57
C ALA A 57 -15.86 8.44 -2.68
N VAL A 58 -15.78 9.65 -3.26
CA VAL A 58 -15.81 10.91 -2.50
C VAL A 58 -17.17 11.11 -1.84
N GLU A 59 -18.27 10.90 -2.57
CA GLU A 59 -19.64 11.04 -2.05
C GLU A 59 -19.89 10.10 -0.86
N GLU A 60 -19.50 8.83 -0.96
CA GLU A 60 -19.74 7.84 0.09
C GLU A 60 -18.84 8.03 1.31
N THR A 61 -17.54 8.31 1.10
CA THR A 61 -16.56 8.33 2.18
C THR A 61 -16.33 9.72 2.78
N GLY A 62 -16.55 10.75 1.97
CA GLY A 62 -16.18 12.12 2.30
C GLY A 62 -14.66 12.34 2.41
N PHE A 63 -13.83 11.44 1.85
CA PHE A 63 -12.37 11.51 1.89
C PHE A 63 -11.79 11.91 0.54
N GLY A 64 -10.81 12.81 0.57
CA GLY A 64 -10.08 13.26 -0.61
C GLY A 64 -10.90 14.15 -1.54
N ASN A 65 -10.53 14.13 -2.80
CA ASN A 65 -11.20 14.91 -3.86
C ASN A 65 -11.33 14.09 -5.15
N VAL A 66 -12.29 14.48 -6.00
CA VAL A 66 -12.62 13.75 -7.23
C VAL A 66 -11.45 13.72 -8.23
N PRO A 67 -10.76 14.83 -8.56
CA PRO A 67 -9.65 14.81 -9.51
C PRO A 67 -8.54 13.82 -9.13
N ASP A 68 -8.11 13.83 -7.88
CA ASP A 68 -7.04 12.95 -7.41
C ASP A 68 -7.47 11.48 -7.33
N LYS A 69 -8.74 11.21 -7.01
CA LYS A 69 -9.27 9.84 -7.07
C LYS A 69 -9.40 9.33 -8.50
N ILE A 70 -9.68 10.19 -9.47
CA ILE A 70 -9.57 9.85 -10.90
C ILE A 70 -8.14 9.42 -11.22
N ALA A 71 -7.15 10.22 -10.81
CA ALA A 71 -5.74 9.91 -11.03
C ALA A 71 -5.35 8.57 -10.39
N LYS A 72 -5.82 8.26 -9.18
CA LYS A 72 -5.60 6.95 -8.53
C LYS A 72 -6.22 5.78 -9.29
N ASN A 73 -7.46 5.95 -9.78
CA ASN A 73 -8.12 4.91 -10.58
C ASN A 73 -7.37 4.68 -11.90
N LEU A 74 -6.93 5.76 -12.55
CA LEU A 74 -6.14 5.70 -13.78
C LEU A 74 -4.75 5.10 -13.54
N PHE A 75 -4.09 5.42 -12.43
CA PHE A 75 -2.83 4.77 -12.06
C PHE A 75 -2.99 3.25 -11.96
N ALA A 76 -4.04 2.78 -11.29
CA ALA A 76 -4.34 1.35 -11.22
C ALA A 76 -4.62 0.73 -12.59
N ALA A 77 -5.42 1.41 -13.43
CA ALA A 77 -5.84 0.89 -14.73
C ALA A 77 -4.78 1.05 -15.84
N ASN A 78 -3.81 1.96 -15.71
CA ASN A 78 -2.75 2.22 -16.67
C ASN A 78 -1.39 1.69 -16.20
N ASP A 79 -0.86 2.27 -15.11
CA ASP A 79 0.53 2.02 -14.70
C ASP A 79 0.70 0.60 -14.17
N VAL A 80 -0.24 0.15 -13.31
CA VAL A 80 -0.22 -1.24 -12.86
C VAL A 80 -0.46 -2.20 -14.02
N TYR A 81 -1.45 -1.96 -14.88
CA TYR A 81 -1.68 -2.81 -16.05
C TYR A 81 -0.43 -2.88 -16.95
N ASN A 82 0.19 -1.75 -17.27
CA ASN A 82 1.38 -1.71 -18.09
C ASN A 82 2.57 -2.45 -17.46
N SER A 83 2.68 -2.45 -16.14
CA SER A 83 3.75 -3.17 -15.44
C SER A 83 3.58 -4.69 -15.43
N ILE A 84 2.36 -5.19 -15.63
CA ILE A 84 2.07 -6.63 -15.55
C ILE A 84 1.64 -7.27 -16.88
N LYS A 85 1.25 -6.50 -17.89
CA LYS A 85 0.67 -7.02 -19.15
C LYS A 85 1.55 -8.06 -19.83
N ASP A 86 2.86 -7.85 -19.84
CA ASP A 86 3.85 -8.71 -20.49
C ASP A 86 4.43 -9.80 -19.57
N VAL A 87 4.01 -9.85 -18.31
CA VAL A 87 4.47 -10.86 -17.34
C VAL A 87 3.88 -12.23 -17.70
N LYS A 88 4.74 -13.22 -17.85
CA LYS A 88 4.33 -14.62 -18.04
C LYS A 88 3.85 -15.20 -16.71
N THR A 89 2.61 -15.69 -16.69
CA THR A 89 1.97 -16.28 -15.51
C THR A 89 1.37 -17.66 -15.80
N VAL A 90 1.58 -18.20 -17.01
CA VAL A 90 1.04 -19.48 -17.44
C VAL A 90 2.15 -20.40 -17.93
N GLY A 91 2.15 -21.64 -17.45
CA GLY A 91 3.09 -22.68 -17.89
C GLY A 91 4.53 -22.42 -17.42
N ILE A 92 5.48 -22.79 -18.27
CA ILE A 92 6.91 -22.57 -18.01
C ILE A 92 7.25 -21.10 -18.26
N ILE A 93 7.62 -20.39 -17.18
CA ILE A 93 7.92 -18.96 -17.21
C ILE A 93 9.41 -18.67 -17.36
N ASN A 94 10.26 -19.62 -16.96
CA ASN A 94 11.71 -19.51 -17.09
C ASN A 94 12.33 -20.90 -17.33
N ARG A 95 13.41 -20.94 -18.12
CA ARG A 95 14.26 -22.13 -18.34
C ARG A 95 15.71 -21.74 -18.07
N ASP A 96 16.22 -22.12 -16.92
CA ASP A 96 17.63 -21.97 -16.59
C ASP A 96 18.37 -23.22 -17.09
N GLU A 97 18.94 -23.09 -18.28
CA GLU A 97 19.66 -24.21 -18.93
C GLU A 97 21.03 -24.46 -18.28
N GLU A 98 21.62 -23.47 -17.63
CA GLU A 98 22.89 -23.60 -16.93
C GLU A 98 22.72 -24.43 -15.65
N ASN A 99 21.75 -24.07 -14.79
CA ASN A 99 21.48 -24.77 -13.55
C ASN A 99 20.55 -25.97 -13.73
N LYS A 100 20.04 -26.20 -14.94
CA LYS A 100 19.07 -27.27 -15.27
C LYS A 100 17.83 -27.22 -14.38
N VAL A 101 17.22 -26.01 -14.26
CA VAL A 101 16.01 -25.78 -13.52
C VAL A 101 15.00 -25.02 -14.38
N TRP A 102 13.79 -25.53 -14.49
CA TRP A 102 12.70 -24.79 -15.08
C TRP A 102 11.76 -24.25 -13.98
N GLU A 103 11.20 -23.09 -14.22
CA GLU A 103 10.20 -22.48 -13.34
C GLU A 103 8.83 -22.51 -14.00
N VAL A 104 7.84 -23.00 -13.28
CA VAL A 104 6.45 -23.12 -13.75
C VAL A 104 5.55 -22.32 -12.82
N ALA A 105 4.80 -21.38 -13.39
CA ALA A 105 3.83 -20.59 -12.63
C ALA A 105 2.60 -21.41 -12.24
N GLN A 106 2.23 -21.37 -10.97
CA GLN A 106 1.05 -22.02 -10.41
C GLN A 106 0.22 -20.97 -9.65
N PRO A 107 -1.06 -20.72 -10.01
CA PRO A 107 -1.90 -19.79 -9.27
C PRO A 107 -1.96 -20.17 -7.79
N VAL A 108 -2.15 -19.17 -6.91
CA VAL A 108 -2.32 -19.44 -5.47
C VAL A 108 -3.73 -19.96 -5.17
N GLY A 109 -4.77 -19.50 -5.88
CA GLY A 109 -6.14 -19.94 -5.70
C GLY A 109 -7.14 -18.81 -5.50
N ILE A 110 -7.76 -18.72 -4.33
CA ILE A 110 -8.75 -17.69 -3.98
C ILE A 110 -8.13 -16.65 -3.07
N VAL A 111 -8.22 -15.39 -3.49
CA VAL A 111 -7.69 -14.22 -2.78
C VAL A 111 -8.80 -13.55 -1.97
N ALA A 112 -8.56 -13.31 -0.69
CA ALA A 112 -9.37 -12.40 0.12
C ALA A 112 -8.81 -10.98 0.02
N GLY A 113 -9.53 -10.09 -0.64
CA GLY A 113 -9.13 -8.69 -0.86
C GLY A 113 -9.74 -7.74 0.16
N ILE A 114 -9.00 -7.33 1.19
CA ILE A 114 -9.49 -6.35 2.17
C ILE A 114 -9.25 -4.94 1.64
N VAL A 115 -10.29 -4.12 1.62
CA VAL A 115 -10.29 -2.79 0.98
C VAL A 115 -10.50 -1.67 1.99
N PRO A 116 -9.62 -0.64 2.02
CA PRO A 116 -9.74 0.50 2.92
C PRO A 116 -10.79 1.51 2.43
N SER A 117 -11.27 2.36 3.33
CA SER A 117 -12.17 3.46 2.96
C SER A 117 -11.48 4.63 2.26
N THR A 118 -10.18 4.80 2.44
CA THR A 118 -9.40 5.90 1.86
C THR A 118 -9.22 5.80 0.35
N ASN A 119 -9.10 4.56 -0.19
CA ASN A 119 -8.81 4.29 -1.59
C ASN A 119 -9.64 3.11 -2.12
N PRO A 120 -10.98 3.13 -2.04
CA PRO A 120 -11.79 1.94 -2.26
C PRO A 120 -11.72 1.45 -3.71
N THR A 121 -11.95 2.32 -4.68
CA THR A 121 -12.10 1.95 -6.08
C THR A 121 -10.78 1.61 -6.76
N SER A 122 -9.75 2.42 -6.55
CA SER A 122 -8.40 2.14 -7.09
C SER A 122 -7.79 0.85 -6.53
N THR A 123 -8.05 0.54 -5.25
CA THR A 123 -7.62 -0.72 -4.63
C THR A 123 -8.31 -1.93 -5.28
N VAL A 124 -9.59 -1.83 -5.60
CA VAL A 124 -10.32 -2.90 -6.30
C VAL A 124 -9.78 -3.11 -7.69
N ILE A 125 -9.62 -2.05 -8.49
CA ILE A 125 -9.05 -2.13 -9.84
C ILE A 125 -7.68 -2.81 -9.78
N PHE A 126 -6.78 -2.30 -8.93
CA PHE A 126 -5.43 -2.82 -8.74
C PHE A 126 -5.43 -4.31 -8.37
N LYS A 127 -6.13 -4.67 -7.27
CA LYS A 127 -6.12 -6.06 -6.78
C LYS A 127 -6.79 -7.03 -7.75
N SER A 128 -7.81 -6.60 -8.48
CA SER A 128 -8.43 -7.41 -9.52
C SER A 128 -7.46 -7.73 -10.66
N LEU A 129 -6.75 -6.70 -11.17
CA LEU A 129 -5.80 -6.88 -12.28
C LEU A 129 -4.68 -7.86 -11.92
N ILE A 130 -4.02 -7.68 -10.77
CA ILE A 130 -2.92 -8.56 -10.36
C ILE A 130 -3.39 -9.98 -10.02
N SER A 131 -4.59 -10.14 -9.45
CA SER A 131 -5.15 -11.45 -9.10
C SER A 131 -5.52 -12.26 -10.34
N VAL A 132 -6.26 -11.65 -11.27
CA VAL A 132 -6.70 -12.31 -12.49
C VAL A 132 -5.54 -12.59 -13.43
N LYS A 133 -4.55 -11.68 -13.55
CA LYS A 133 -3.32 -11.94 -14.31
C LYS A 133 -2.58 -13.19 -13.81
N ALA A 134 -2.62 -13.45 -12.51
CA ALA A 134 -2.06 -14.66 -11.90
C ALA A 134 -3.03 -15.86 -11.89
N ARG A 135 -4.17 -15.77 -12.55
CA ARG A 135 -5.21 -16.81 -12.64
C ARG A 135 -5.87 -17.16 -11.31
N ASN A 136 -6.04 -16.17 -10.45
CA ASN A 136 -6.74 -16.32 -9.16
C ASN A 136 -8.14 -15.71 -9.22
N ALA A 137 -9.04 -16.25 -8.41
CA ALA A 137 -10.28 -15.57 -8.06
C ALA A 137 -10.04 -14.60 -6.90
N ILE A 138 -10.86 -13.56 -6.79
CA ILE A 138 -10.77 -12.60 -5.68
C ILE A 138 -12.16 -12.23 -5.15
N ILE A 139 -12.27 -12.22 -3.82
CA ILE A 139 -13.46 -11.77 -3.11
C ILE A 139 -13.09 -10.57 -2.25
N PHE A 140 -13.75 -9.44 -2.49
CA PHE A 140 -13.50 -8.21 -1.76
C PHE A 140 -14.34 -8.12 -0.49
N SER A 141 -13.70 -7.72 0.60
CA SER A 141 -14.34 -7.28 1.84
C SER A 141 -14.12 -5.78 1.99
N PRO A 142 -15.15 -4.95 1.73
CA PRO A 142 -15.04 -3.50 1.81
C PRO A 142 -15.08 -3.02 3.26
N HIS A 143 -14.49 -1.85 3.50
CA HIS A 143 -14.77 -1.09 4.70
C HIS A 143 -16.25 -0.67 4.68
N PRO A 144 -17.01 -0.75 5.80
CA PRO A 144 -18.43 -0.39 5.81
C PRO A 144 -18.74 1.03 5.28
N GLY A 145 -17.84 1.98 5.52
CA GLY A 145 -17.97 3.36 5.02
C GLY A 145 -17.62 3.56 3.54
N ALA A 146 -17.34 2.48 2.78
CA ALA A 146 -17.00 2.54 1.36
C ALA A 146 -17.59 1.32 0.60
N ALA A 147 -18.64 0.73 1.14
CA ALA A 147 -19.19 -0.54 0.64
C ALA A 147 -19.76 -0.41 -0.77
N LYS A 148 -20.47 0.69 -1.08
CA LYS A 148 -21.12 0.92 -2.37
C LYS A 148 -20.09 1.16 -3.48
N ALA A 149 -19.13 2.05 -3.25
CA ALA A 149 -18.09 2.37 -4.23
C ALA A 149 -17.19 1.14 -4.50
N THR A 150 -16.86 0.38 -3.46
CA THR A 150 -16.09 -0.87 -3.59
C THR A 150 -16.86 -1.94 -4.38
N ALA A 151 -18.14 -2.14 -4.07
CA ALA A 151 -18.98 -3.12 -4.77
C ALA A 151 -19.19 -2.76 -6.24
N GLU A 152 -19.39 -1.47 -6.54
CA GLU A 152 -19.53 -1.01 -7.93
C GLU A 152 -18.24 -1.20 -8.72
N ALA A 153 -17.09 -0.89 -8.15
CA ALA A 153 -15.80 -1.15 -8.79
C ALA A 153 -15.59 -2.65 -9.06
N ALA A 154 -15.89 -3.51 -8.08
CA ALA A 154 -15.79 -4.96 -8.26
C ALA A 154 -16.73 -5.49 -9.34
N LYS A 155 -17.96 -4.98 -9.40
CA LYS A 155 -18.94 -5.31 -10.45
C LYS A 155 -18.43 -4.95 -11.84
N ILE A 156 -17.85 -3.74 -12.02
CA ILE A 156 -17.28 -3.32 -13.30
C ILE A 156 -16.14 -4.25 -13.72
N MET A 157 -15.26 -4.60 -12.78
CA MET A 157 -14.15 -5.53 -13.06
C MET A 157 -14.67 -6.92 -13.44
N GLN A 158 -15.68 -7.45 -12.73
CA GLN A 158 -16.30 -8.73 -13.01
C GLN A 158 -16.96 -8.75 -14.39
N GLU A 159 -17.81 -7.75 -14.70
CA GLU A 159 -18.50 -7.66 -15.97
C GLU A 159 -17.53 -7.53 -17.16
N ALA A 160 -16.43 -6.78 -16.98
CA ALA A 160 -15.40 -6.66 -17.99
C ALA A 160 -14.66 -7.97 -18.22
N ALA A 161 -14.35 -8.70 -17.14
CA ALA A 161 -13.74 -10.02 -17.22
C ALA A 161 -14.66 -11.02 -17.95
N GLU A 162 -15.94 -11.06 -17.60
CA GLU A 162 -16.94 -11.95 -18.24
C GLU A 162 -17.09 -11.66 -19.75
N ARG A 163 -17.16 -10.38 -20.14
CA ARG A 163 -17.22 -9.99 -21.56
C ARG A 163 -16.01 -10.49 -22.36
N ALA A 164 -14.87 -10.65 -21.71
CA ALA A 164 -13.64 -11.15 -22.33
C ALA A 164 -13.46 -12.69 -22.24
N GLY A 165 -14.42 -13.38 -21.63
CA GLY A 165 -14.46 -14.85 -21.55
C GLY A 165 -14.17 -15.44 -20.18
N ALA A 166 -14.04 -14.64 -19.15
CA ALA A 166 -13.89 -15.15 -17.78
C ALA A 166 -15.21 -15.79 -17.27
N PRO A 167 -15.13 -16.80 -16.42
CA PRO A 167 -16.31 -17.39 -15.78
C PRO A 167 -16.91 -16.44 -14.74
N LYS A 168 -18.22 -16.58 -14.51
CA LYS A 168 -18.92 -15.90 -13.41
C LYS A 168 -18.33 -16.29 -12.05
N GLY A 169 -18.30 -15.34 -11.12
CA GLY A 169 -17.81 -15.55 -9.77
C GLY A 169 -16.28 -15.46 -9.62
N LEU A 170 -15.56 -15.05 -10.66
CA LEU A 170 -14.12 -14.82 -10.60
C LEU A 170 -13.77 -13.64 -9.70
N ILE A 171 -14.58 -12.58 -9.73
CA ILE A 171 -14.46 -11.38 -8.90
C ILE A 171 -15.78 -11.15 -8.19
N SER A 172 -15.78 -11.04 -6.87
CA SER A 172 -16.98 -10.79 -6.07
C SER A 172 -16.68 -9.78 -4.96
N CYS A 173 -17.72 -9.16 -4.42
CA CYS A 173 -17.61 -8.21 -3.32
C CYS A 173 -18.75 -8.44 -2.33
N ILE A 174 -18.44 -8.52 -1.04
CA ILE A 174 -19.41 -8.59 0.05
C ILE A 174 -20.29 -7.33 0.00
N THR A 175 -21.61 -7.50 -0.12
CA THR A 175 -22.57 -6.39 -0.23
C THR A 175 -22.99 -5.84 1.13
N GLN A 176 -22.94 -6.68 2.18
CA GLN A 176 -23.26 -6.32 3.55
C GLN A 176 -22.03 -6.59 4.44
N PRO A 177 -21.01 -5.70 4.42
CA PRO A 177 -19.80 -5.93 5.18
C PRO A 177 -20.05 -5.90 6.68
N THR A 178 -19.73 -7.00 7.35
CA THR A 178 -19.65 -7.09 8.82
C THR A 178 -18.27 -7.62 9.23
N LEU A 179 -17.89 -7.40 10.48
CA LEU A 179 -16.64 -7.96 10.99
C LEU A 179 -16.67 -9.50 10.98
N ALA A 180 -17.84 -10.09 11.22
CA ALA A 180 -18.05 -11.53 11.16
C ALA A 180 -17.82 -12.08 9.75
N ALA A 181 -18.37 -11.45 8.72
CA ALA A 181 -18.15 -11.82 7.33
C ALA A 181 -16.68 -11.68 6.89
N THR A 182 -16.03 -10.58 7.28
CA THR A 182 -14.59 -10.37 6.98
C THR A 182 -13.73 -11.46 7.63
N ASN A 183 -14.01 -11.82 8.87
CA ASN A 183 -13.31 -12.90 9.56
C ASN A 183 -13.59 -14.28 8.94
N GLU A 184 -14.86 -14.55 8.52
CA GLU A 184 -15.20 -15.77 7.80
C GLU A 184 -14.41 -15.86 6.49
N LEU A 185 -14.37 -14.79 5.68
CA LEU A 185 -13.61 -14.75 4.44
C LEU A 185 -12.12 -15.03 4.68
N MET A 186 -11.50 -14.37 5.67
CA MET A 186 -10.07 -14.52 5.95
C MET A 186 -9.70 -15.92 6.47
N LYS A 187 -10.61 -16.59 7.21
CA LYS A 187 -10.31 -17.88 7.88
C LYS A 187 -10.86 -19.11 7.13
N HIS A 188 -11.73 -18.89 6.16
CA HIS A 188 -12.39 -20.00 5.47
C HIS A 188 -11.39 -20.92 4.77
N LYS A 189 -11.70 -22.22 4.73
CA LYS A 189 -10.82 -23.25 4.14
C LYS A 189 -10.48 -23.01 2.67
N LEU A 190 -11.41 -22.41 1.91
CA LEU A 190 -11.25 -22.11 0.48
C LEU A 190 -10.46 -20.83 0.20
N THR A 191 -10.18 -20.00 1.19
CA THR A 191 -9.30 -18.85 1.03
C THR A 191 -7.86 -19.30 1.09
N ASP A 192 -7.07 -18.95 0.06
CA ASP A 192 -5.67 -19.37 -0.07
C ASP A 192 -4.69 -18.29 0.36
N VAL A 193 -4.99 -17.02 0.06
CA VAL A 193 -4.14 -15.87 0.41
C VAL A 193 -4.96 -14.64 0.72
N ILE A 194 -4.45 -13.77 1.58
CA ILE A 194 -5.10 -12.51 1.95
C ILE A 194 -4.27 -11.33 1.45
N LEU A 195 -4.89 -10.39 0.73
CA LEU A 195 -4.34 -9.08 0.41
C LEU A 195 -5.02 -8.03 1.29
N ALA A 196 -4.42 -7.69 2.43
CA ALA A 196 -5.01 -6.78 3.40
C ALA A 196 -4.41 -5.38 3.30
N THR A 197 -5.23 -4.39 2.96
CA THR A 197 -4.88 -2.96 3.07
C THR A 197 -5.84 -2.32 4.06
N GLY A 198 -5.32 -1.76 5.15
CA GLY A 198 -6.17 -1.19 6.18
C GLY A 198 -5.42 -0.82 7.46
N GLY A 199 -6.16 -0.45 8.49
CA GLY A 199 -5.57 -0.08 9.77
C GLY A 199 -4.89 -1.26 10.49
N PRO A 200 -4.07 -0.97 11.55
CA PRO A 200 -3.25 -1.98 12.24
C PRO A 200 -4.04 -3.18 12.74
N GLY A 201 -5.27 -2.96 13.24
CA GLY A 201 -6.14 -4.03 13.73
C GLY A 201 -6.54 -5.05 12.64
N MET A 202 -6.85 -4.56 11.43
CA MET A 202 -7.20 -5.42 10.30
C MET A 202 -5.99 -6.19 9.77
N VAL A 203 -4.83 -5.54 9.68
CA VAL A 203 -3.57 -6.20 9.28
C VAL A 203 -3.20 -7.29 10.29
N LYS A 204 -3.31 -7.01 11.59
CA LYS A 204 -3.10 -8.02 12.65
C LYS A 204 -4.08 -9.18 12.52
N ALA A 205 -5.35 -8.92 12.23
CA ALA A 205 -6.36 -9.97 12.03
C ALA A 205 -6.02 -10.85 10.82
N ALA A 206 -5.55 -10.26 9.71
CA ALA A 206 -5.13 -11.00 8.53
C ALA A 206 -3.96 -11.96 8.85
N TYR A 207 -2.90 -11.47 9.48
CA TYR A 207 -1.76 -12.33 9.88
C TYR A 207 -2.12 -13.37 10.93
N SER A 208 -3.13 -13.10 11.77
CA SER A 208 -3.60 -14.04 12.80
C SER A 208 -4.64 -15.04 12.29
N SER A 209 -5.00 -14.99 11.00
CA SER A 209 -6.03 -15.87 10.41
C SER A 209 -5.58 -17.32 10.20
N GLY A 210 -4.26 -17.56 10.21
CA GLY A 210 -3.66 -18.86 9.85
C GLY A 210 -3.49 -19.05 8.34
N LYS A 211 -3.73 -18.02 7.53
CA LYS A 211 -3.54 -18.01 6.07
C LYS A 211 -2.32 -17.16 5.69
N PRO A 212 -1.66 -17.46 4.57
CA PRO A 212 -0.69 -16.55 3.99
C PRO A 212 -1.34 -15.18 3.76
N ALA A 213 -0.66 -14.11 4.18
CA ALA A 213 -1.21 -12.76 4.07
C ALA A 213 -0.12 -11.76 3.65
N TYR A 214 -0.49 -10.86 2.75
CA TYR A 214 0.23 -9.63 2.42
C TYR A 214 -0.57 -8.48 3.04
N GLY A 215 -0.23 -8.14 4.27
CA GLY A 215 -0.91 -7.09 5.02
C GLY A 215 -0.03 -5.85 5.10
N VAL A 216 -0.58 -4.70 4.75
CA VAL A 216 0.11 -3.41 4.81
C VAL A 216 -0.63 -2.48 5.75
N GLY A 217 0.10 -2.02 6.75
CA GLY A 217 -0.37 -1.09 7.76
C GLY A 217 -0.10 0.39 7.44
N PRO A 218 -0.21 1.26 8.45
CA PRO A 218 0.04 2.69 8.33
C PRO A 218 1.49 2.98 7.98
N GLY A 219 1.72 4.15 7.38
CA GLY A 219 3.04 4.72 7.15
C GLY A 219 3.21 6.03 7.93
N ASN A 220 4.34 6.21 8.60
CA ASN A 220 4.66 7.47 9.27
C ASN A 220 5.95 8.04 8.66
N VAL A 221 5.82 8.61 7.46
CA VAL A 221 6.92 8.91 6.53
C VAL A 221 7.68 10.17 6.94
N PRO A 222 8.94 10.06 7.43
CA PRO A 222 9.85 11.18 7.60
C PRO A 222 10.52 11.53 6.27
N VAL A 223 10.71 12.82 6.00
CA VAL A 223 11.43 13.31 4.82
C VAL A 223 12.56 14.24 5.26
N TYR A 224 13.78 13.86 4.97
CA TYR A 224 14.95 14.66 5.26
C TYR A 224 15.30 15.57 4.09
N ILE A 225 15.47 16.87 4.35
CA ILE A 225 15.93 17.87 3.40
C ILE A 225 17.32 18.32 3.84
N HIS A 226 18.33 17.76 3.20
CA HIS A 226 19.73 18.04 3.47
C HIS A 226 20.17 19.39 2.89
N GLU A 227 21.20 20.03 3.45
CA GLU A 227 21.72 21.34 2.99
C GLU A 227 22.12 21.37 1.50
N SER A 228 22.50 20.23 0.91
CA SER A 228 22.79 20.14 -0.52
C SER A 228 21.57 20.07 -1.42
N ALA A 229 20.35 20.01 -0.86
CA ALA A 229 19.12 19.90 -1.66
C ALA A 229 18.84 21.18 -2.45
N ASP A 230 18.24 21.03 -3.63
CA ASP A 230 17.51 22.11 -4.26
C ASP A 230 16.21 22.35 -3.47
N ALA A 231 16.23 23.34 -2.58
CA ALA A 231 15.13 23.61 -1.66
C ALA A 231 13.81 23.93 -2.40
N ALA A 232 13.86 24.68 -3.49
CA ALA A 232 12.67 25.03 -4.27
C ALA A 232 12.05 23.78 -4.91
N LYS A 233 12.87 22.95 -5.54
CA LYS A 233 12.41 21.69 -6.16
C LYS A 233 11.95 20.68 -5.13
N ALA A 234 12.64 20.54 -4.01
CA ALA A 234 12.24 19.65 -2.92
C ALA A 234 10.87 20.03 -2.38
N VAL A 235 10.64 21.32 -2.11
CA VAL A 235 9.35 21.82 -1.61
C VAL A 235 8.23 21.63 -2.63
N GLU A 236 8.47 21.91 -3.91
CA GLU A 236 7.50 21.66 -4.99
C GLU A 236 7.01 20.21 -4.98
N LEU A 237 7.95 19.25 -5.00
CA LEU A 237 7.64 17.82 -5.00
C LEU A 237 6.94 17.35 -3.72
N ILE A 238 7.30 17.89 -2.57
CA ILE A 238 6.69 17.59 -1.28
C ILE A 238 5.25 18.13 -1.22
N ILE A 239 5.02 19.37 -1.62
CA ILE A 239 3.67 19.98 -1.60
C ILE A 239 2.74 19.22 -2.54
N GLU A 240 3.18 18.95 -3.79
CA GLU A 240 2.41 18.16 -4.74
C GLU A 240 2.05 16.78 -4.18
N SER A 241 3.02 16.08 -3.61
CA SER A 241 2.86 14.76 -3.00
C SER A 241 1.94 14.78 -1.78
N LYS A 242 2.14 15.74 -0.87
CA LYS A 242 1.39 15.85 0.39
C LYS A 242 -0.07 16.24 0.19
N THR A 243 -0.35 17.08 -0.80
CA THR A 243 -1.71 17.58 -1.08
C THR A 243 -2.54 16.60 -1.90
N PHE A 244 -1.90 15.65 -2.58
CA PHE A 244 -2.58 14.66 -3.39
C PHE A 244 -3.62 13.87 -2.58
N ASP A 245 -4.87 13.96 -3.02
CA ASP A 245 -6.05 13.38 -2.38
C ASP A 245 -6.13 13.69 -0.88
N TYR A 246 -5.74 14.91 -0.52
CA TYR A 246 -5.62 15.39 0.87
C TYR A 246 -4.82 14.47 1.79
N GLY A 247 -3.74 13.86 1.25
CA GLY A 247 -2.80 13.06 2.03
C GLY A 247 -3.32 11.67 2.45
N THR A 248 -4.26 11.09 1.74
CA THR A 248 -4.86 9.77 2.08
C THR A 248 -4.02 8.57 1.66
N ILE A 249 -2.88 8.75 0.98
CA ILE A 249 -1.94 7.66 0.71
C ILE A 249 -1.01 7.46 1.91
N CYS A 250 -0.84 6.22 2.37
CA CYS A 250 0.00 5.88 3.51
C CYS A 250 1.51 6.21 3.32
N ALA A 251 1.95 6.43 2.09
CA ALA A 251 3.30 6.88 1.77
C ALA A 251 3.45 8.42 1.74
N SER A 252 2.38 9.18 2.02
CA SER A 252 2.42 10.64 2.06
C SER A 252 3.31 11.12 3.21
N GLU A 253 4.07 12.17 2.97
CA GLU A 253 4.96 12.82 3.93
C GLU A 253 4.22 13.15 5.24
N GLN A 254 4.80 12.80 6.38
CA GLN A 254 4.23 13.12 7.70
C GLN A 254 5.06 14.17 8.43
N ALA A 255 6.35 14.24 8.14
CA ALA A 255 7.24 15.24 8.70
C ALA A 255 8.33 15.64 7.72
N LEU A 256 8.74 16.91 7.80
CA LEU A 256 9.93 17.45 7.18
C LEU A 256 11.01 17.61 8.25
N ILE A 257 12.17 17.07 8.00
CA ILE A 257 13.37 17.18 8.85
C ILE A 257 14.38 17.98 8.04
N VAL A 258 14.70 19.19 8.45
CA VAL A 258 15.40 20.17 7.62
C VAL A 258 16.68 20.62 8.30
N ASP A 259 17.81 20.62 7.56
CA ASP A 259 19.05 21.18 8.07
C ASP A 259 18.90 22.65 8.40
N GLU A 260 19.42 23.04 9.58
CA GLU A 260 19.37 24.41 10.08
C GLU A 260 19.94 25.42 9.08
N SER A 261 21.00 25.05 8.34
CA SER A 261 21.68 25.89 7.35
C SER A 261 20.80 26.34 6.17
N ILE A 262 19.73 25.55 5.83
CA ILE A 262 18.81 25.88 4.75
C ILE A 262 17.37 26.11 5.22
N LYS A 263 17.13 26.10 6.54
CA LYS A 263 15.80 26.24 7.13
C LYS A 263 15.03 27.45 6.56
N GLU A 264 15.64 28.63 6.59
CA GLU A 264 15.00 29.88 6.16
C GLU A 264 14.54 29.78 4.68
N LYS A 265 15.38 29.21 3.83
CA LYS A 265 15.07 29.02 2.41
C LYS A 265 13.91 28.03 2.24
N VAL A 266 13.93 26.90 2.91
CA VAL A 266 12.86 25.89 2.86
C VAL A 266 11.53 26.45 3.38
N VAL A 267 11.55 27.20 4.49
CA VAL A 267 10.36 27.84 5.05
C VAL A 267 9.79 28.89 4.09
N ALA A 268 10.64 29.70 3.45
CA ALA A 268 10.19 30.67 2.47
C ALA A 268 9.51 30.01 1.27
N GLU A 269 10.10 28.95 0.72
CA GLU A 269 9.52 28.17 -0.38
C GLU A 269 8.21 27.50 0.02
N LEU A 270 8.14 26.89 1.21
CA LEU A 270 6.90 26.29 1.74
C LEU A 270 5.77 27.31 1.80
N LYS A 271 6.03 28.50 2.36
CA LYS A 271 5.03 29.59 2.46
C LYS A 271 4.59 30.06 1.07
N GLN A 272 5.54 30.24 0.16
CA GLN A 272 5.24 30.65 -1.22
C GLN A 272 4.34 29.65 -1.95
N GLN A 273 4.46 28.35 -1.62
CA GLN A 273 3.69 27.28 -2.25
C GLN A 273 2.42 26.89 -1.51
N GLY A 274 2.01 27.67 -0.48
CA GLY A 274 0.73 27.55 0.20
C GLY A 274 0.77 26.77 1.50
N ALA A 275 1.95 26.58 2.11
CA ALA A 275 2.04 26.05 3.46
C ALA A 275 1.75 27.15 4.51
N TYR A 276 0.86 26.86 5.43
CA TYR A 276 0.54 27.72 6.57
C TYR A 276 1.20 27.20 7.83
N PHE A 277 2.13 27.97 8.39
CA PHE A 277 2.80 27.64 9.63
C PHE A 277 1.96 28.08 10.82
N LEU A 278 1.53 27.11 11.63
CA LEU A 278 0.74 27.32 12.82
C LEU A 278 1.58 28.02 13.91
N ASN A 279 1.03 29.06 14.54
CA ASN A 279 1.59 29.59 15.78
C ASN A 279 1.32 28.62 16.96
N GLU A 280 1.89 28.88 18.14
CA GLU A 280 1.79 27.98 19.30
C GLU A 280 0.37 27.76 19.80
N ASP A 281 -0.53 28.75 19.69
CA ASP A 281 -1.93 28.59 20.06
C ASP A 281 -2.71 27.74 19.04
N GLU A 282 -2.54 28.06 17.78
CA GLU A 282 -3.12 27.29 16.66
C GLU A 282 -2.63 25.85 16.66
N LYS A 283 -1.32 25.64 16.87
CA LYS A 283 -0.70 24.31 17.00
C LYS A 283 -1.39 23.50 18.10
N ARG A 284 -1.58 24.08 19.30
CA ARG A 284 -2.29 23.40 20.40
C ARG A 284 -3.72 23.02 20.04
N LYS A 285 -4.45 23.92 19.36
CA LYS A 285 -5.83 23.69 18.92
C LYS A 285 -5.91 22.56 17.89
N VAL A 286 -5.05 22.59 16.86
CA VAL A 286 -4.99 21.52 15.85
C VAL A 286 -4.54 20.19 16.47
N ALA A 287 -3.53 20.21 17.34
CA ALA A 287 -3.06 19.02 18.07
C ALA A 287 -4.20 18.32 18.84
N SER A 288 -5.11 19.10 19.45
CA SER A 288 -6.23 18.57 20.24
C SER A 288 -7.25 17.78 19.41
N ILE A 289 -7.29 17.99 18.09
CA ILE A 289 -8.20 17.28 17.19
C ILE A 289 -7.52 16.19 16.36
N ILE A 290 -6.18 16.11 16.35
CA ILE A 290 -5.46 15.03 15.63
C ILE A 290 -5.72 13.69 16.32
N MET A 291 -5.61 13.67 17.64
CA MET A 291 -5.81 12.46 18.45
C MET A 291 -7.06 12.57 19.31
N VAL A 292 -7.96 11.61 19.21
CA VAL A 292 -9.16 11.51 20.04
C VAL A 292 -9.21 10.12 20.68
N ASN A 293 -9.33 10.07 22.00
CA ASN A 293 -9.35 8.82 22.77
C ASN A 293 -8.14 7.90 22.49
N GLY A 294 -6.97 8.49 22.26
CA GLY A 294 -5.71 7.74 22.02
C GLY A 294 -5.57 7.15 20.61
N ALA A 295 -6.46 7.48 19.69
CA ALA A 295 -6.40 7.07 18.27
C ALA A 295 -6.47 8.28 17.33
N LEU A 296 -6.02 8.11 16.09
CA LEU A 296 -6.19 9.13 15.04
C LEU A 296 -7.66 9.44 14.85
N ASN A 297 -7.98 10.73 14.84
CA ASN A 297 -9.33 11.22 14.59
C ASN A 297 -9.72 11.00 13.11
N ALA A 298 -10.60 10.03 12.85
CA ALA A 298 -11.06 9.74 11.49
C ALA A 298 -11.73 10.93 10.78
N LYS A 299 -12.19 11.96 11.54
CA LYS A 299 -12.86 13.12 10.96
C LYS A 299 -11.92 14.07 10.22
N ILE A 300 -10.60 14.03 10.49
CA ILE A 300 -9.61 14.85 9.77
C ILE A 300 -9.03 14.14 8.56
N VAL A 301 -9.22 12.83 8.42
CA VAL A 301 -8.66 12.02 7.34
C VAL A 301 -9.21 12.48 6.00
N GLY A 302 -8.32 12.78 5.06
CA GLY A 302 -8.68 13.19 3.71
C GLY A 302 -9.50 14.48 3.62
N LYS A 303 -9.35 15.39 4.60
CA LYS A 303 -10.02 16.71 4.62
C LYS A 303 -9.08 17.81 4.19
N ALA A 304 -9.64 18.83 3.53
CA ALA A 304 -8.90 20.02 3.16
C ALA A 304 -8.38 20.77 4.42
N PRO A 305 -7.26 21.53 4.30
CA PRO A 305 -6.69 22.26 5.44
C PRO A 305 -7.69 23.22 6.10
N GLN A 306 -8.56 23.85 5.30
CA GLN A 306 -9.60 24.77 5.79
C GLN A 306 -10.62 24.07 6.69
N VAL A 307 -11.02 22.84 6.34
CA VAL A 307 -11.94 22.03 7.15
C VAL A 307 -11.28 21.62 8.47
N ILE A 308 -10.00 21.27 8.45
CA ILE A 308 -9.24 20.93 9.67
C ILE A 308 -9.10 22.17 10.55
N ALA A 309 -8.81 23.34 9.96
CA ALA A 309 -8.72 24.61 10.66
C ALA A 309 -10.05 24.99 11.33
N GLU A 310 -11.17 24.90 10.62
CA GLU A 310 -12.51 25.11 11.15
C GLU A 310 -12.81 24.19 12.35
N MET A 311 -12.51 22.89 12.22
CA MET A 311 -12.68 21.92 13.31
C MET A 311 -11.83 22.26 14.54
N ALA A 312 -10.66 22.85 14.35
CA ALA A 312 -9.76 23.29 15.43
C ALA A 312 -10.13 24.68 15.99
N GLY A 313 -11.08 25.37 15.38
CA GLY A 313 -11.45 26.75 15.77
C GLY A 313 -10.34 27.76 15.49
N ILE A 314 -9.67 27.63 14.35
CA ILE A 314 -8.67 28.58 13.84
C ILE A 314 -9.02 29.05 12.43
N GLU A 315 -8.51 30.21 12.05
CA GLU A 315 -8.65 30.75 10.70
C GLU A 315 -7.35 30.59 9.92
N VAL A 316 -7.44 30.13 8.68
CA VAL A 316 -6.30 29.99 7.76
C VAL A 316 -6.65 30.62 6.41
N PRO A 317 -5.65 31.02 5.61
CA PRO A 317 -5.90 31.50 4.25
C PRO A 317 -6.70 30.51 3.42
N ALA A 318 -7.58 31.02 2.56
CA ALA A 318 -8.42 30.16 1.69
C ALA A 318 -7.60 29.32 0.69
N ASP A 319 -6.41 29.78 0.34
CA ASP A 319 -5.45 29.10 -0.54
C ASP A 319 -4.41 28.27 0.20
N ALA A 320 -4.52 28.14 1.53
CA ALA A 320 -3.66 27.25 2.30
C ALA A 320 -3.80 25.80 1.81
N LYS A 321 -2.69 25.17 1.45
CA LYS A 321 -2.64 23.79 0.94
C LYS A 321 -2.24 22.78 1.99
N VAL A 322 -1.42 23.19 2.97
CA VAL A 322 -0.86 22.32 4.03
C VAL A 322 -0.74 23.13 5.33
N LEU A 323 -1.10 22.52 6.45
CA LEU A 323 -0.82 23.05 7.79
C LEU A 323 0.50 22.50 8.30
N VAL A 324 1.38 23.36 8.78
CA VAL A 324 2.73 22.99 9.25
C VAL A 324 2.91 23.37 10.69
N ALA A 325 3.34 22.43 11.53
CA ALA A 325 3.68 22.67 12.93
C ALA A 325 5.17 22.41 13.18
N GLU A 326 5.88 23.40 13.71
CA GLU A 326 7.24 23.18 14.20
C GLU A 326 7.19 22.29 15.44
N GLU A 327 7.99 21.20 15.45
CA GLU A 327 8.05 20.22 16.53
C GLU A 327 9.48 20.04 17.04
N THR A 328 9.56 19.67 18.33
CA THR A 328 10.85 19.44 19.00
C THR A 328 11.02 18.01 19.48
N GLY A 329 9.98 17.17 19.38
CA GLY A 329 10.01 15.78 19.83
C GLY A 329 9.10 14.89 18.99
N VAL A 330 9.20 13.59 19.24
CA VAL A 330 8.42 12.53 18.57
C VAL A 330 7.73 11.70 19.65
N GLY A 331 6.48 11.37 19.44
CA GLY A 331 5.71 10.52 20.36
C GLY A 331 4.28 11.01 20.57
N LYS A 332 3.58 10.38 21.50
CA LYS A 332 2.16 10.68 21.78
C LYS A 332 1.93 12.12 22.30
N GLU A 333 2.95 12.71 22.89
CA GLU A 333 2.93 14.10 23.38
C GLU A 333 3.11 15.13 22.27
N TYR A 334 3.49 14.64 21.07
CA TYR A 334 3.69 15.42 19.86
C TYR A 334 2.77 14.92 18.74
N PRO A 335 1.47 15.24 18.76
CA PRO A 335 0.48 14.65 17.85
C PRO A 335 0.78 14.84 16.34
N PHE A 336 1.55 15.88 15.98
CA PHE A 336 1.99 16.05 14.59
C PHE A 336 3.04 15.03 14.14
N SER A 337 3.69 14.30 15.05
CA SER A 337 4.70 13.28 14.72
C SER A 337 4.14 11.93 14.29
N ILE A 338 2.82 11.72 14.34
CA ILE A 338 2.16 10.48 13.92
C ILE A 338 1.67 10.55 12.47
N GLU A 339 1.27 9.41 11.91
CA GLU A 339 0.51 9.40 10.65
C GLU A 339 -0.84 10.10 10.82
N LYS A 340 -1.15 11.04 9.92
CA LYS A 340 -2.36 11.90 10.03
C LYS A 340 -3.34 11.70 8.87
N LEU A 341 -2.88 11.15 7.73
CA LEU A 341 -3.68 10.96 6.50
C LEU A 341 -4.46 12.23 6.12
N SER A 342 -3.81 13.36 6.24
CA SER A 342 -4.38 14.69 6.02
C SER A 342 -3.27 15.67 5.59
N PRO A 343 -3.57 16.83 5.00
CA PRO A 343 -2.58 17.81 4.57
C PRO A 343 -2.01 18.61 5.77
N THR A 344 -1.42 17.87 6.72
CA THR A 344 -0.73 18.42 7.89
C THR A 344 0.67 17.81 8.02
N LEU A 345 1.67 18.62 8.37
CA LEU A 345 3.07 18.24 8.47
C LEU A 345 3.65 18.66 9.84
N ALA A 346 4.47 17.79 10.43
CA ALA A 346 5.45 18.21 11.41
C ALA A 346 6.66 18.81 10.70
N PHE A 347 7.34 19.76 11.33
CA PHE A 347 8.57 20.38 10.82
C PHE A 347 9.64 20.37 11.91
N TYR A 348 10.75 19.73 11.64
CA TYR A 348 11.90 19.61 12.54
C TYR A 348 13.10 20.34 11.95
N THR A 349 13.85 21.04 12.79
CA THR A 349 15.11 21.65 12.45
C THR A 349 16.26 20.85 13.08
N VAL A 350 17.28 20.48 12.31
CA VAL A 350 18.37 19.63 12.75
C VAL A 350 19.75 20.19 12.35
N LYS A 351 20.81 19.76 13.07
CA LYS A 351 22.19 20.11 12.77
C LYS A 351 22.89 19.05 11.92
N GLY A 352 22.22 18.59 10.88
CA GLY A 352 22.77 17.63 9.92
C GLY A 352 22.21 16.22 10.06
N MET A 353 22.79 15.32 9.27
CA MET A 353 22.27 13.97 9.01
C MET A 353 22.14 13.10 10.26
N GLU A 354 23.01 13.23 11.26
CA GLU A 354 22.95 12.41 12.47
C GLU A 354 21.68 12.68 13.28
N GLU A 355 21.38 13.96 13.54
CA GLU A 355 20.14 14.35 14.22
C GLU A 355 18.90 14.01 13.37
N ALA A 356 18.98 14.24 12.05
CA ALA A 356 17.93 13.85 11.12
C ALA A 356 17.62 12.35 11.19
N SER A 357 18.68 11.53 11.27
CA SER A 357 18.56 10.08 11.38
C SER A 357 17.86 9.64 12.67
N VAL A 358 18.13 10.32 13.79
CA VAL A 358 17.50 10.04 15.09
C VAL A 358 16.01 10.33 15.04
N ILE A 359 15.61 11.50 14.54
CA ILE A 359 14.19 11.88 14.42
C ILE A 359 13.46 10.94 13.47
N ALA A 360 14.05 10.66 12.30
CA ALA A 360 13.47 9.73 11.33
C ALA A 360 13.26 8.33 11.93
N GLN A 361 14.23 7.83 12.69
CA GLN A 361 14.12 6.53 13.36
C GLN A 361 13.00 6.54 14.41
N GLN A 362 12.94 7.57 15.25
CA GLN A 362 11.88 7.70 16.25
C GLN A 362 10.49 7.73 15.61
N MET A 363 10.33 8.42 14.47
CA MET A 363 9.07 8.45 13.74
C MET A 363 8.68 7.09 13.18
N LEU A 364 9.66 6.35 12.63
CA LEU A 364 9.43 5.00 12.14
C LEU A 364 9.08 4.02 13.27
N ASP A 365 9.72 4.15 14.43
CA ASP A 365 9.44 3.32 15.61
C ASP A 365 8.04 3.60 16.18
N LEU A 366 7.59 4.85 16.10
CA LEU A 366 6.24 5.24 16.54
C LEU A 366 5.14 4.65 15.65
N GLY A 367 5.40 4.54 14.34
CA GLY A 367 4.51 3.93 13.36
C GLY A 367 5.14 3.98 11.97
N GLY A 368 5.01 2.92 11.18
CA GLY A 368 5.52 2.89 9.81
C GLY A 368 6.87 2.20 9.61
N LEU A 369 7.36 1.42 10.58
CA LEU A 369 8.53 0.56 10.37
C LEU A 369 8.38 -0.24 9.07
N GLY A 370 9.44 -0.22 8.27
CA GLY A 370 9.47 -0.93 6.98
C GLY A 370 8.73 -0.25 5.85
N HIS A 371 8.00 0.87 6.08
CA HIS A 371 7.17 1.47 5.05
C HIS A 371 7.99 2.33 4.07
N THR A 372 8.13 3.60 4.29
CA THR A 372 8.74 4.56 3.35
C THR A 372 9.49 5.66 4.09
N VAL A 373 10.59 6.12 3.51
CA VAL A 373 11.37 7.28 3.95
C VAL A 373 11.68 8.14 2.73
N GLY A 374 11.71 9.45 2.89
CA GLY A 374 12.14 10.40 1.86
C GLY A 374 13.47 11.07 2.20
N ILE A 375 14.24 11.42 1.18
CA ILE A 375 15.40 12.29 1.27
C ILE A 375 15.51 13.18 0.05
N HIS A 376 15.76 14.47 0.26
CA HIS A 376 16.15 15.42 -0.77
C HIS A 376 17.62 15.85 -0.51
N ALA A 377 18.49 15.51 -1.42
CA ALA A 377 19.94 15.83 -1.36
C ALA A 377 20.55 15.72 -2.75
N GLN A 378 21.65 16.47 -3.00
CA GLN A 378 22.47 16.37 -4.21
C GLN A 378 23.78 15.63 -3.94
N ASP A 379 24.18 15.45 -2.68
CA ASP A 379 25.39 14.72 -2.29
C ASP A 379 25.08 13.21 -2.19
N GLU A 380 25.65 12.45 -3.13
CA GLU A 380 25.48 10.98 -3.19
C GLU A 380 26.01 10.27 -1.93
N LYS A 381 27.05 10.79 -1.28
CA LYS A 381 27.59 10.21 -0.04
C LYS A 381 26.63 10.36 1.12
N VAL A 382 25.92 11.49 1.17
CA VAL A 382 24.85 11.72 2.16
C VAL A 382 23.68 10.79 1.89
N ILE A 383 23.28 10.66 0.62
CA ILE A 383 22.18 9.74 0.23
C ILE A 383 22.54 8.32 0.65
N GLU A 384 23.74 7.84 0.31
CA GLU A 384 24.23 6.51 0.68
C GLU A 384 24.24 6.32 2.21
N ALA A 385 24.89 7.23 2.94
CA ALA A 385 25.03 7.13 4.39
C ALA A 385 23.68 7.18 5.13
N TYR A 386 22.76 8.04 4.66
CA TYR A 386 21.43 8.15 5.25
C TYR A 386 20.58 6.90 5.00
N THR A 387 20.67 6.30 3.81
CA THR A 387 19.75 5.23 3.38
C THR A 387 20.11 3.86 3.92
N ILE A 388 21.41 3.54 4.06
CA ILE A 388 21.90 2.19 4.44
C ILE A 388 21.29 1.68 5.74
N ASN A 389 21.09 2.53 6.73
CA ASN A 389 20.63 2.13 8.07
C ASN A 389 19.16 2.44 8.35
N LYS A 390 18.36 2.79 7.33
CA LYS A 390 16.93 3.07 7.55
C LYS A 390 16.09 1.81 7.43
N PRO A 391 15.27 1.49 8.45
CA PRO A 391 14.38 0.34 8.42
C PRO A 391 13.12 0.67 7.59
N ALA A 392 13.28 0.84 6.29
CA ALA A 392 12.22 1.13 5.33
C ALA A 392 12.37 0.26 4.09
N GLY A 393 11.27 -0.24 3.57
CA GLY A 393 11.24 -1.03 2.32
C GLY A 393 11.45 -0.15 1.08
N ARG A 394 11.18 1.15 1.19
CA ARG A 394 11.36 2.14 0.11
C ARG A 394 11.98 3.40 0.66
N ILE A 395 13.04 3.85 -0.03
CA ILE A 395 13.66 5.14 0.24
C ILE A 395 13.58 5.95 -1.03
N ILE A 396 12.83 7.04 -0.96
CA ILE A 396 12.52 7.89 -2.11
C ILE A 396 13.48 9.08 -2.11
N VAL A 397 14.26 9.19 -3.17
CA VAL A 397 15.29 10.21 -3.32
C VAL A 397 14.84 11.26 -4.34
N ASN A 398 14.84 12.53 -3.94
CA ASN A 398 14.53 13.68 -4.80
C ASN A 398 13.19 13.54 -5.57
N ALA A 399 12.18 12.94 -4.93
CA ALA A 399 10.83 12.80 -5.44
C ALA A 399 9.81 12.87 -4.30
N GLY A 400 8.56 13.21 -4.61
CA GLY A 400 7.46 13.14 -3.64
C GLY A 400 7.19 11.70 -3.21
N THR A 401 7.08 11.46 -1.90
CA THR A 401 7.02 10.09 -1.38
C THR A 401 5.72 9.37 -1.70
N THR A 402 4.61 10.09 -1.85
CA THR A 402 3.33 9.53 -2.31
C THR A 402 3.48 8.84 -3.67
N PHE A 403 3.98 9.57 -4.66
CA PHE A 403 4.11 9.09 -6.03
C PHE A 403 5.29 8.14 -6.20
N GLY A 404 6.40 8.44 -5.53
CA GLY A 404 7.59 7.58 -5.57
C GLY A 404 7.32 6.19 -5.00
N ALA A 405 6.71 6.11 -3.82
CA ALA A 405 6.48 4.82 -3.16
C ALA A 405 5.55 3.89 -3.94
N ILE A 406 4.53 4.42 -4.60
CA ILE A 406 3.63 3.61 -5.44
C ILE A 406 4.22 3.26 -6.82
N GLY A 407 5.38 3.83 -7.19
CA GLY A 407 6.03 3.59 -8.49
C GLY A 407 5.51 4.46 -9.63
N ALA A 408 4.89 5.61 -9.33
CA ALA A 408 4.41 6.54 -10.35
C ALA A 408 5.51 7.45 -10.91
N THR A 409 6.50 7.83 -10.09
CA THR A 409 7.57 8.77 -10.46
C THR A 409 8.98 8.17 -10.35
N VAL A 410 9.11 6.93 -9.92
CA VAL A 410 10.38 6.21 -9.83
C VAL A 410 10.19 4.76 -10.34
N ASN A 411 11.31 4.08 -10.65
CA ASN A 411 11.28 2.75 -11.26
C ASN A 411 11.13 1.58 -10.26
N VAL A 412 10.32 1.75 -9.20
CA VAL A 412 9.86 0.61 -8.40
C VAL A 412 8.57 0.06 -9.00
N MET A 413 8.23 -1.19 -8.69
CA MET A 413 7.02 -1.83 -9.22
C MET A 413 5.76 -1.00 -8.89
N PRO A 414 4.95 -0.60 -9.87
CA PRO A 414 3.68 0.07 -9.63
C PRO A 414 2.73 -0.76 -8.77
N SER A 415 2.31 -0.20 -7.63
CA SER A 415 1.47 -0.92 -6.66
C SER A 415 0.71 0.02 -5.74
N LEU A 416 -0.46 -0.44 -5.26
CA LEU A 416 -1.22 0.18 -4.18
C LEU A 416 -1.20 -0.66 -2.89
N THR A 417 -0.28 -1.63 -2.80
CA THR A 417 -0.02 -2.44 -1.60
C THR A 417 1.49 -2.49 -1.35
N LEU A 418 1.96 -1.71 -0.39
CA LEU A 418 3.37 -1.42 -0.16
C LEU A 418 3.90 -2.26 1.01
N GLY A 419 4.54 -3.39 0.71
CA GLY A 419 5.08 -4.29 1.74
C GLY A 419 6.11 -3.62 2.65
N CYS A 420 6.10 -3.94 3.94
CA CYS A 420 6.96 -3.33 4.96
C CYS A 420 8.09 -4.27 5.45
N GLY A 421 8.23 -5.44 4.87
CA GLY A 421 9.24 -6.42 5.26
C GLY A 421 9.10 -6.94 6.70
N ALA A 422 10.00 -7.80 7.11
CA ALA A 422 10.01 -8.36 8.47
C ALA A 422 10.14 -7.27 9.55
N MET A 423 10.86 -6.18 9.26
CA MET A 423 10.98 -5.01 10.15
C MET A 423 9.63 -4.33 10.41
N GLY A 424 8.70 -4.36 9.46
CA GLY A 424 7.33 -3.89 9.60
C GLY A 424 6.31 -5.00 9.91
N ASN A 425 6.76 -6.17 10.37
CA ASN A 425 5.94 -7.36 10.60
C ASN A 425 5.16 -7.82 9.36
N ASN A 426 5.78 -7.69 8.17
CA ASN A 426 5.22 -8.13 6.91
C ASN A 426 6.06 -9.26 6.29
N VAL A 427 5.46 -10.03 5.40
CA VAL A 427 6.13 -11.16 4.71
C VAL A 427 6.95 -10.72 3.51
N THR A 428 6.78 -9.48 3.03
CA THR A 428 7.54 -8.92 1.91
C THR A 428 7.84 -7.44 2.13
N SER A 429 8.99 -6.98 1.64
CA SER A 429 9.34 -5.56 1.53
C SER A 429 9.01 -4.98 0.15
N ASP A 430 8.55 -5.82 -0.79
CA ASP A 430 8.27 -5.40 -2.15
C ASP A 430 6.97 -4.59 -2.25
N ASN A 431 6.86 -3.83 -3.31
CA ASN A 431 5.59 -3.39 -3.82
C ASN A 431 4.85 -4.64 -4.34
N VAL A 432 3.75 -5.01 -3.67
CA VAL A 432 3.00 -6.22 -4.00
C VAL A 432 2.43 -6.11 -5.42
N SER A 433 2.66 -7.12 -6.23
CA SER A 433 2.23 -7.19 -7.61
C SER A 433 1.78 -8.61 -7.97
N VAL A 434 1.69 -8.91 -9.24
CA VAL A 434 1.36 -10.25 -9.77
C VAL A 434 2.31 -11.33 -9.25
N TYR A 435 3.57 -10.99 -9.00
CA TYR A 435 4.61 -11.94 -8.56
C TYR A 435 4.35 -12.56 -7.18
N GLN A 436 3.61 -11.91 -6.31
CA GLN A 436 3.21 -12.45 -5.02
C GLN A 436 1.97 -13.35 -5.11
N LEU A 437 1.35 -13.47 -6.29
CA LEU A 437 0.06 -14.15 -6.47
C LEU A 437 0.13 -15.43 -7.32
N PHE A 438 1.32 -15.92 -7.61
CA PHE A 438 1.52 -17.28 -8.10
C PHE A 438 2.72 -17.93 -7.41
N ASN A 439 2.63 -19.24 -7.24
CA ASN A 439 3.75 -20.04 -6.76
C ASN A 439 4.66 -20.42 -7.93
N ILE A 440 5.95 -20.53 -7.67
CA ILE A 440 6.92 -21.05 -8.63
C ILE A 440 7.21 -22.51 -8.30
N LYS A 441 6.74 -23.43 -9.15
CA LYS A 441 7.16 -24.82 -9.12
C LYS A 441 8.47 -24.99 -9.86
N ARG A 442 9.44 -25.62 -9.26
CA ARG A 442 10.74 -25.90 -9.89
C ARG A 442 10.79 -27.32 -10.40
N VAL A 443 11.06 -27.46 -11.70
CA VAL A 443 11.39 -28.75 -12.34
C VAL A 443 12.91 -28.80 -12.40
N ALA A 444 13.53 -29.57 -11.52
CA ALA A 444 14.98 -29.65 -11.40
C ALA A 444 15.47 -31.00 -11.93
N PHE A 445 16.50 -30.97 -12.76
CA PHE A 445 17.10 -32.17 -13.36
C PHE A 445 18.33 -32.59 -12.57
N GLY A 446 18.56 -33.90 -12.47
CA GLY A 446 19.74 -34.45 -11.81
C GLY A 446 21.02 -34.07 -12.56
N VAL A 447 21.92 -33.36 -11.86
CA VAL A 447 23.23 -32.91 -12.40
C VAL A 447 24.41 -33.41 -11.57
N ARG A 448 24.17 -34.07 -10.44
CA ARG A 448 25.18 -34.58 -9.51
C ARG A 448 24.71 -35.89 -8.90
N GLU A 449 25.66 -36.77 -8.60
CA GLU A 449 25.41 -37.96 -7.77
C GLU A 449 25.80 -37.67 -6.33
N MET A 450 25.13 -38.26 -5.39
CA MET A 450 25.56 -38.22 -3.98
C MET A 450 26.89 -38.96 -3.86
N PRO A 451 27.86 -38.45 -3.06
CA PRO A 451 29.06 -39.23 -2.73
C PRO A 451 28.66 -40.60 -2.21
N LYS A 452 29.22 -41.64 -2.83
CA LYS A 452 29.03 -43.02 -2.29
C LYS A 452 29.57 -43.00 -0.87
N LYS A 453 28.79 -43.49 0.09
CA LYS A 453 29.32 -43.79 1.41
C LYS A 453 30.40 -44.85 1.21
N ASP A 454 31.63 -44.52 1.56
CA ASP A 454 32.71 -45.52 1.58
C ASP A 454 32.26 -46.65 2.52
N GLU A 455 32.00 -47.83 1.95
CA GLU A 455 31.81 -49.05 2.71
C GLU A 455 33.19 -49.46 3.24
N GLY A 456 33.78 -48.68 4.16
CA GLY A 456 35.10 -49.01 4.63
C GLY A 456 35.78 -48.06 5.62
N ALA A 457 35.11 -47.07 6.17
CA ALA A 457 35.67 -46.36 7.32
C ALA A 457 35.49 -47.28 8.56
N GLN A 458 36.39 -48.23 8.73
CA GLN A 458 36.62 -48.89 10.01
C GLN A 458 36.94 -47.78 11.04
N GLN A 459 36.08 -47.66 12.04
CA GLN A 459 36.34 -46.85 13.21
C GLN A 459 37.65 -47.36 13.86
N GLU A 460 38.72 -46.57 13.71
CA GLU A 460 39.87 -46.75 14.60
C GLU A 460 39.41 -46.47 16.04
N PRO A 461 39.68 -47.38 16.97
CA PRO A 461 39.32 -47.15 18.37
C PRO A 461 40.08 -45.98 18.92
N ALA A 462 39.36 -45.05 19.54
CA ALA A 462 39.93 -43.92 20.25
C ALA A 462 40.95 -44.39 21.27
N LEU A 463 42.25 -44.13 21.05
CA LEU A 463 43.31 -44.30 22.03
C LEU A 463 43.05 -43.31 23.16
N THR A 464 42.58 -43.82 24.29
CA THR A 464 42.68 -43.16 25.60
C THR A 464 44.10 -42.85 25.95
N LYS A 465 44.44 -41.61 26.16
CA LYS A 465 45.45 -41.12 27.10
C LYS A 465 44.97 -39.88 27.79
#